data_889add36582c56bff6efc3d4a5b00ccb
#
_entry.id   889add36582c56bff6efc3d4a5b00ccb
#
_cell.length_a   1.000
_cell.length_b   1.000
_cell.length_c   1.000
_cell.angle_alpha   90.00
_cell.angle_beta   90.00
_cell.angle_gamma   90.00
#
_symmetry.space_group_name_H-M   'P 1'
#
loop_
_entity.id
_entity.type
_entity.pdbx_description
1 polymer ?
#
loop_
_entity_poly.entity_id
_entity_poly.type
_entity_poly.pdbx_seq_one_letter_code
_entity_poly.pdbx_strand_id
1 'polypeptide(L)'
;MRRKDRLSMKKRILSVLLALLLLITLAAAAEEEYWICPECLRGGNRQNFCTNCGAARPVSEGNDNLTRIPGETDRVSVDVQRIDGSGFIAGKKDKYLYEPAKVLDLDPSTCWMFSTKNADKDKVWLGMIIEEATIDEIWIRNGFQADNSKGKDQYPLYARAKDIVVVFSYNEKDSDTMQFTLSDDSSRDWQKLDTGRLEGVGDVLIYFQSFYKGKSKPNTACLSEVLLVQKAPAESAKEGYR
;
A
#
# COMPACT_ATOMS: atom_id res chain seq x y z
N MET A 1 3.27 53.33 -29.95
CA MET A 1 2.99 51.89 -30.02
C MET A 1 1.77 51.66 -30.91
N ARG A 2 1.96 51.06 -32.09
CA ARG A 2 0.91 51.01 -33.12
C ARG A 2 -0.19 50.01 -32.78
N ARG A 3 -1.43 50.30 -33.13
CA ARG A 3 -2.65 49.50 -32.83
C ARG A 3 -2.52 48.01 -33.27
N LYS A 4 -1.69 47.70 -34.24
CA LYS A 4 -1.36 46.34 -34.73
C LYS A 4 -0.59 45.50 -33.71
N ASP A 5 0.30 46.11 -32.92
CA ASP A 5 1.13 45.38 -31.95
C ASP A 5 0.33 44.92 -30.73
N ARG A 6 -0.70 45.71 -30.33
CA ARG A 6 -1.62 45.33 -29.24
C ARG A 6 -2.50 44.12 -29.59
N LEU A 7 -2.91 44.01 -30.87
CA LEU A 7 -3.75 42.87 -31.32
C LEU A 7 -2.94 41.59 -31.42
N SER A 8 -1.68 41.68 -31.85
CA SER A 8 -0.74 40.54 -31.89
C SER A 8 -0.41 40.00 -30.49
N MET A 9 -0.19 40.91 -29.55
CA MET A 9 0.12 40.51 -28.15
C MET A 9 -1.08 39.85 -27.47
N LYS A 10 -2.31 40.34 -27.66
CA LYS A 10 -3.54 39.73 -27.15
C LYS A 10 -3.77 38.32 -27.70
N LYS A 11 -3.50 38.08 -28.99
CA LYS A 11 -3.61 36.74 -29.61
C LYS A 11 -2.58 35.76 -29.04
N ARG A 12 -1.34 36.22 -28.79
CA ARG A 12 -0.30 35.38 -28.17
C ARG A 12 -0.62 35.02 -26.72
N ILE A 13 -1.13 35.98 -25.93
CA ILE A 13 -1.55 35.73 -24.54
C ILE A 13 -2.73 34.75 -24.50
N LEU A 14 -3.73 34.91 -25.37
CA LEU A 14 -4.87 34.01 -25.46
C LEU A 14 -4.45 32.59 -25.86
N SER A 15 -3.50 32.44 -26.78
CA SER A 15 -2.96 31.16 -27.22
C SER A 15 -2.18 30.45 -26.10
N VAL A 16 -1.42 31.19 -25.30
CA VAL A 16 -0.68 30.66 -24.15
C VAL A 16 -1.65 30.22 -23.02
N LEU A 17 -2.67 31.04 -22.76
CA LEU A 17 -3.72 30.70 -21.78
C LEU A 17 -4.51 29.46 -22.20
N LEU A 18 -4.85 29.32 -23.48
CA LEU A 18 -5.54 28.15 -24.02
C LEU A 18 -4.67 26.89 -23.94
N ALA A 19 -3.37 27.00 -24.20
CA ALA A 19 -2.40 25.90 -24.04
C ALA A 19 -2.21 25.50 -22.60
N LEU A 20 -2.19 26.46 -21.66
CA LEU A 20 -2.14 26.16 -20.20
C LEU A 20 -3.43 25.48 -19.73
N LEU A 21 -4.60 25.93 -20.21
CA LEU A 21 -5.88 25.28 -19.88
C LEU A 21 -5.93 23.83 -20.40
N LEU A 22 -5.43 23.58 -21.61
CA LEU A 22 -5.32 22.23 -22.18
C LEU A 22 -4.33 21.34 -21.40
N LEU A 23 -3.24 21.90 -20.90
CA LEU A 23 -2.30 21.16 -20.06
C LEU A 23 -2.90 20.79 -18.70
N ILE A 24 -3.73 21.66 -18.12
CA ILE A 24 -4.43 21.39 -16.86
C ILE A 24 -5.52 20.30 -17.05
N THR A 25 -6.20 20.28 -18.19
CA THR A 25 -7.21 19.24 -18.48
C THR A 25 -6.61 17.88 -18.85
N LEU A 26 -5.36 17.82 -19.31
CA LEU A 26 -4.66 16.56 -19.56
C LEU A 26 -4.04 15.96 -18.28
N ALA A 27 -3.87 16.76 -17.22
CA ALA A 27 -3.34 16.30 -15.94
C ALA A 27 -4.39 15.61 -15.04
N ALA A 28 -5.67 15.67 -15.39
CA ALA A 28 -6.71 14.82 -14.80
C ALA A 28 -6.74 13.45 -15.51
N ALA A 29 -5.59 12.79 -15.60
CA ALA A 29 -5.55 11.35 -15.81
C ALA A 29 -6.22 10.74 -14.56
N ALA A 30 -7.35 10.06 -14.73
CA ALA A 30 -8.02 9.34 -13.67
C ALA A 30 -6.98 8.48 -12.96
N GLU A 31 -6.77 8.71 -11.66
CA GLU A 31 -5.97 7.82 -10.83
C GLU A 31 -6.62 6.45 -10.93
N GLU A 32 -5.89 5.49 -11.46
CA GLU A 32 -6.38 4.12 -11.59
C GLU A 32 -6.44 3.51 -10.20
N GLU A 33 -7.62 3.45 -9.65
CA GLU A 33 -7.92 2.96 -8.32
C GLU A 33 -7.83 1.42 -8.28
N TYR A 34 -6.98 0.89 -7.40
CA TYR A 34 -6.84 -0.54 -7.18
C TYR A 34 -7.86 -1.05 -6.17
N TRP A 35 -8.39 -2.25 -6.35
CA TRP A 35 -9.31 -2.88 -5.42
C TRP A 35 -9.03 -4.37 -5.25
N ILE A 36 -9.47 -4.94 -4.12
CA ILE A 36 -9.35 -6.36 -3.80
C ILE A 36 -10.67 -7.06 -4.12
N CYS A 37 -10.61 -8.15 -4.87
CA CYS A 37 -11.79 -8.92 -5.23
C CYS A 37 -12.33 -9.68 -4.00
N PRO A 38 -13.59 -9.48 -3.59
CA PRO A 38 -14.16 -10.20 -2.45
C PRO A 38 -14.37 -11.69 -2.70
N GLU A 39 -14.48 -12.12 -3.96
CA GLU A 39 -14.72 -13.52 -4.31
C GLU A 39 -13.46 -14.38 -4.30
N CYS A 40 -12.34 -13.86 -4.79
CA CYS A 40 -11.09 -14.62 -4.90
C CYS A 40 -9.92 -13.98 -4.16
N LEU A 41 -10.16 -12.86 -3.48
CA LEU A 41 -9.20 -12.11 -2.65
C LEU A 41 -7.96 -11.62 -3.39
N ARG A 42 -8.01 -11.56 -4.73
CA ARG A 42 -6.91 -11.04 -5.53
C ARG A 42 -6.93 -9.53 -5.56
N GLY A 43 -5.86 -8.90 -5.11
CA GLY A 43 -5.65 -7.47 -5.15
C GLY A 43 -5.08 -6.98 -6.48
N GLY A 44 -4.84 -5.66 -6.58
CA GLY A 44 -4.25 -5.03 -7.77
C GLY A 44 -5.20 -4.96 -8.97
N ASN A 45 -6.51 -5.14 -8.78
CA ASN A 45 -7.50 -4.99 -9.84
C ASN A 45 -7.70 -3.50 -10.14
N ARG A 46 -7.51 -3.10 -11.41
CA ARG A 46 -7.69 -1.72 -11.90
C ARG A 46 -9.00 -1.50 -12.64
N GLN A 47 -9.65 -2.58 -13.06
CA GLN A 47 -10.88 -2.56 -13.86
C GLN A 47 -12.09 -2.79 -12.99
N ASN A 48 -13.27 -2.55 -13.52
CA ASN A 48 -14.56 -2.81 -12.86
C ASN A 48 -14.85 -4.32 -12.65
N PHE A 49 -13.91 -5.17 -13.04
CA PHE A 49 -14.01 -6.63 -12.89
C PHE A 49 -12.68 -7.19 -12.43
N CYS A 50 -12.73 -8.22 -11.58
CA CYS A 50 -11.55 -8.96 -11.17
C CYS A 50 -10.92 -9.68 -12.37
N THR A 51 -9.66 -9.45 -12.62
CA THR A 51 -8.92 -10.08 -13.73
C THR A 51 -8.70 -11.58 -13.53
N ASN A 52 -8.92 -12.11 -12.33
CA ASN A 52 -8.73 -13.52 -12.00
C ASN A 52 -10.02 -14.34 -12.08
N CYS A 53 -11.13 -13.87 -11.50
CA CYS A 53 -12.39 -14.63 -11.43
C CYS A 53 -13.56 -13.97 -12.16
N GLY A 54 -13.38 -12.77 -12.71
CA GLY A 54 -14.44 -12.05 -13.42
C GLY A 54 -15.49 -11.38 -12.52
N ALA A 55 -15.37 -11.46 -11.19
CA ALA A 55 -16.29 -10.81 -10.28
C ALA A 55 -16.30 -9.29 -10.48
N ALA A 56 -17.47 -8.67 -10.42
CA ALA A 56 -17.59 -7.23 -10.52
C ALA A 56 -16.96 -6.54 -9.29
N ARG A 57 -16.42 -5.34 -9.51
CA ARG A 57 -15.96 -4.47 -8.43
C ARG A 57 -17.13 -4.21 -7.47
N PRO A 58 -16.97 -4.39 -6.15
CA PRO A 58 -18.00 -4.03 -5.20
C PRO A 58 -18.33 -2.55 -5.33
N VAL A 59 -19.61 -2.22 -5.36
CA VAL A 59 -20.07 -0.84 -5.24
C VAL A 59 -20.16 -0.58 -3.75
N SER A 60 -19.34 0.34 -3.22
CA SER A 60 -19.34 0.70 -1.81
C SER A 60 -20.65 1.47 -1.49
N GLU A 61 -21.50 0.88 -0.68
CA GLU A 61 -22.60 1.60 -0.03
C GLU A 61 -22.18 1.98 1.40
N GLY A 62 -21.67 3.19 1.56
CA GLY A 62 -21.48 3.83 2.87
C GLY A 62 -20.21 3.46 3.64
N ASN A 63 -19.29 4.37 3.73
CA ASN A 63 -17.94 4.30 4.30
C ASN A 63 -16.94 3.58 3.39
N ASP A 64 -16.65 4.23 2.29
CA ASP A 64 -16.05 3.67 1.07
C ASP A 64 -14.59 3.20 1.21
N ASN A 65 -13.98 3.34 2.40
CA ASN A 65 -12.56 3.13 2.64
C ASN A 65 -12.24 1.89 3.47
N LEU A 66 -13.21 0.98 3.68
CA LEU A 66 -13.04 -0.18 4.56
C LEU A 66 -13.38 -1.50 3.84
N THR A 67 -12.44 -2.42 3.80
CA THR A 67 -12.62 -3.76 3.22
C THR A 67 -12.64 -4.83 4.33
N ARG A 68 -13.53 -5.80 4.26
CA ARG A 68 -13.60 -6.93 5.20
C ARG A 68 -12.36 -7.80 5.07
N ILE A 69 -11.76 -8.15 6.20
CA ILE A 69 -10.63 -9.09 6.26
C ILE A 69 -11.20 -10.52 6.35
N PRO A 70 -10.84 -11.42 5.42
CA PRO A 70 -11.33 -12.78 5.44
C PRO A 70 -11.04 -13.51 6.77
N GLY A 71 -12.09 -14.11 7.35
CA GLY A 71 -11.99 -14.83 8.62
C GLY A 71 -12.06 -13.95 9.87
N GLU A 72 -12.12 -12.63 9.73
CA GLU A 72 -12.28 -11.69 10.84
C GLU A 72 -13.71 -11.12 10.85
N THR A 73 -14.31 -11.06 12.04
CA THR A 73 -15.70 -10.59 12.21
C THR A 73 -15.77 -9.17 12.77
N ASP A 74 -14.74 -8.74 13.48
CA ASP A 74 -14.65 -7.48 14.21
C ASP A 74 -13.48 -6.59 13.74
N ARG A 75 -12.93 -6.89 12.59
CA ARG A 75 -11.81 -6.16 11.96
C ARG A 75 -12.10 -5.92 10.49
N VAL A 76 -11.74 -4.73 10.03
CA VAL A 76 -11.79 -4.31 8.63
C VAL A 76 -10.45 -3.71 8.22
N SER A 77 -10.04 -3.91 7.00
CA SER A 77 -8.88 -3.24 6.42
C SER A 77 -9.27 -1.85 5.94
N VAL A 78 -8.44 -0.87 6.25
CA VAL A 78 -8.52 0.48 5.66
C VAL A 78 -7.95 0.43 4.26
N ASP A 79 -8.67 0.97 3.29
CA ASP A 79 -8.24 0.98 1.89
C ASP A 79 -7.10 1.97 1.67
N VAL A 80 -6.04 1.48 1.03
CA VAL A 80 -4.88 2.30 0.69
C VAL A 80 -5.07 2.86 -0.71
N GLN A 81 -5.19 4.19 -0.81
CA GLN A 81 -5.38 4.89 -2.09
C GLN A 81 -4.10 4.89 -2.92
N ARG A 82 -2.96 5.07 -2.26
CA ARG A 82 -1.66 5.09 -2.91
C ARG A 82 -0.60 4.44 -2.03
N ILE A 83 0.26 3.65 -2.66
CA ILE A 83 1.42 3.06 -2.00
C ILE A 83 2.69 3.35 -2.80
N ASP A 84 3.78 3.65 -2.10
CA ASP A 84 5.10 3.82 -2.68
C ASP A 84 6.16 3.26 -1.71
N GLY A 85 7.37 3.06 -2.20
CA GLY A 85 8.47 2.54 -1.39
C GLY A 85 9.83 3.05 -1.85
N SER A 86 10.83 2.87 -1.03
CA SER A 86 12.21 3.30 -1.29
C SER A 86 12.87 2.66 -2.53
N GLY A 87 12.13 1.82 -3.25
CA GLY A 87 12.53 1.11 -4.45
C GLY A 87 12.23 -0.39 -4.34
N PHE A 88 12.43 -1.12 -5.44
CA PHE A 88 12.21 -2.57 -5.49
C PHE A 88 13.20 -3.27 -6.42
N ILE A 89 13.34 -4.57 -6.25
CA ILE A 89 14.17 -5.43 -7.10
C ILE A 89 13.35 -5.81 -8.34
N ALA A 90 13.79 -5.39 -9.52
CA ALA A 90 13.12 -5.74 -10.76
C ALA A 90 13.16 -7.25 -11.02
N GLY A 91 12.01 -7.82 -11.36
CA GLY A 91 11.93 -9.21 -11.80
C GLY A 91 12.56 -9.41 -13.18
N LYS A 92 13.01 -10.62 -13.48
CA LYS A 92 13.70 -10.93 -14.76
C LYS A 92 12.77 -10.89 -15.98
N LYS A 93 11.53 -11.31 -15.83
CA LYS A 93 10.53 -11.38 -16.91
C LYS A 93 9.49 -10.27 -16.81
N ASP A 94 9.11 -9.92 -15.58
CA ASP A 94 8.20 -8.84 -15.26
C ASP A 94 8.93 -7.86 -14.33
N LYS A 95 9.12 -6.63 -14.80
CA LYS A 95 9.82 -5.58 -14.05
C LYS A 95 9.15 -5.29 -12.72
N TYR A 96 7.82 -5.34 -12.66
CA TYR A 96 6.99 -4.96 -11.51
C TYR A 96 6.59 -6.14 -10.60
N LEU A 97 7.16 -7.32 -10.84
CA LEU A 97 6.86 -8.54 -10.08
C LEU A 97 6.98 -8.37 -8.55
N TYR A 98 7.86 -7.47 -8.10
CA TYR A 98 8.20 -7.27 -6.69
C TYR A 98 8.05 -5.80 -6.25
N GLU A 99 7.15 -5.06 -6.87
CA GLU A 99 6.87 -3.66 -6.52
C GLU A 99 6.15 -3.51 -5.17
N PRO A 100 6.13 -2.30 -4.54
CA PRO A 100 5.49 -2.08 -3.24
C PRO A 100 4.01 -2.48 -3.20
N ALA A 101 3.26 -2.31 -4.29
CA ALA A 101 1.85 -2.68 -4.35
C ALA A 101 1.56 -4.16 -4.06
N LYS A 102 2.58 -5.02 -4.12
CA LYS A 102 2.46 -6.45 -3.81
C LYS A 102 2.19 -6.75 -2.34
N VAL A 103 2.35 -5.79 -1.45
CA VAL A 103 2.01 -5.98 -0.03
C VAL A 103 0.52 -5.76 0.27
N LEU A 104 -0.29 -5.37 -0.73
CA LEU A 104 -1.71 -5.08 -0.59
C LEU A 104 -2.61 -6.09 -1.33
N ASP A 105 -2.04 -7.11 -1.99
CA ASP A 105 -2.81 -7.99 -2.87
C ASP A 105 -3.39 -9.23 -2.16
N LEU A 106 -3.13 -9.38 -0.86
CA LEU A 106 -3.52 -10.51 -0.02
C LEU A 106 -3.11 -11.88 -0.59
N ASP A 107 -2.14 -11.91 -1.50
CA ASP A 107 -1.56 -13.13 -2.05
C ASP A 107 -0.19 -13.39 -1.39
N PRO A 108 -0.10 -14.25 -0.38
CA PRO A 108 1.18 -14.52 0.29
C PRO A 108 2.24 -15.14 -0.62
N SER A 109 1.88 -15.51 -1.84
CA SER A 109 2.83 -15.98 -2.86
C SER A 109 3.54 -14.84 -3.60
N THR A 110 3.13 -13.60 -3.39
CA THR A 110 3.80 -12.40 -3.87
C THR A 110 4.50 -11.65 -2.74
N CYS A 111 5.33 -10.68 -3.05
CA CYS A 111 5.95 -9.81 -2.06
C CYS A 111 6.54 -8.56 -2.69
N TRP A 112 6.65 -7.51 -1.90
CA TRP A 112 7.60 -6.44 -2.16
C TRP A 112 9.00 -6.93 -1.83
N MET A 113 9.93 -6.81 -2.79
CA MET A 113 11.33 -7.21 -2.63
C MET A 113 12.24 -6.01 -2.80
N PHE A 114 13.06 -5.72 -1.81
CA PHE A 114 13.87 -4.51 -1.75
C PHE A 114 15.27 -4.73 -1.18
N SER A 115 16.16 -3.75 -1.36
CA SER A 115 17.51 -3.78 -0.82
C SER A 115 17.52 -3.31 0.64
N THR A 116 18.22 -4.05 1.52
CA THR A 116 18.42 -3.67 2.93
C THR A 116 19.57 -2.68 3.13
N LYS A 117 20.24 -2.26 2.07
CA LYS A 117 21.36 -1.32 2.16
C LYS A 117 20.88 0.05 2.63
N ASN A 118 21.57 0.62 3.61
CA ASN A 118 21.29 1.92 4.23
C ASN A 118 19.96 2.00 5.01
N ALA A 119 19.45 0.89 5.51
CA ALA A 119 18.29 0.88 6.41
C ALA A 119 18.54 1.71 7.69
N ASP A 120 19.75 1.63 8.22
CA ASP A 120 20.25 2.41 9.37
C ASP A 120 20.23 3.95 9.16
N LYS A 121 19.88 4.41 7.97
CA LYS A 121 19.81 5.82 7.59
C LYS A 121 18.39 6.24 7.17
N ASP A 122 17.39 5.53 7.62
CA ASP A 122 15.97 5.74 7.27
C ASP A 122 15.72 5.81 5.75
N LYS A 123 16.54 5.08 4.97
CA LYS A 123 16.46 5.05 3.50
C LYS A 123 15.68 3.86 2.95
N VAL A 124 15.17 3.02 3.82
CA VAL A 124 14.31 1.89 3.43
C VAL A 124 12.95 2.13 4.07
N TRP A 125 11.95 2.42 3.25
CA TRP A 125 10.63 2.82 3.71
C TRP A 125 9.53 2.33 2.77
N LEU A 126 8.32 2.22 3.32
CA LEU A 126 7.05 1.99 2.65
C LEU A 126 6.06 3.07 3.10
N GLY A 127 5.50 3.81 2.16
CA GLY A 127 4.52 4.86 2.42
C GLY A 127 3.15 4.51 1.84
N MET A 128 2.10 4.77 2.60
CA MET A 128 0.72 4.52 2.24
C MET A 128 -0.10 5.78 2.48
N ILE A 129 -0.79 6.27 1.46
CA ILE A 129 -1.78 7.35 1.57
C ILE A 129 -3.15 6.70 1.67
N ILE A 130 -3.94 7.15 2.63
CA ILE A 130 -5.30 6.68 2.88
C ILE A 130 -6.24 7.89 2.97
N GLU A 131 -7.54 7.70 2.81
CA GLU A 131 -8.48 8.69 3.34
C GLU A 131 -8.41 8.71 4.85
N GLU A 132 -8.76 9.85 5.47
CA GLU A 132 -8.77 9.97 6.94
C GLU A 132 -9.53 8.79 7.56
N ALA A 133 -8.82 7.99 8.33
CA ALA A 133 -9.34 6.77 8.92
C ALA A 133 -8.86 6.59 10.35
N THR A 134 -9.50 5.66 11.06
CA THR A 134 -9.02 5.17 12.35
C THR A 134 -8.13 3.95 12.12
N ILE A 135 -6.95 3.93 12.72
CA ILE A 135 -6.04 2.79 12.71
C ILE A 135 -5.93 2.23 14.13
N ASP A 136 -6.45 1.03 14.33
CA ASP A 136 -6.34 0.30 15.61
C ASP A 136 -5.13 -0.65 15.63
N GLU A 137 -4.77 -1.21 14.46
CA GLU A 137 -3.68 -2.19 14.35
C GLU A 137 -3.00 -2.08 12.98
N ILE A 138 -1.73 -2.50 12.90
CA ILE A 138 -1.06 -2.81 11.63
C ILE A 138 -0.79 -4.31 11.62
N TRP A 139 -1.20 -4.99 10.57
CA TRP A 139 -0.93 -6.42 10.40
C TRP A 139 0.11 -6.62 9.32
N ILE A 140 1.14 -7.39 9.63
CA ILE A 140 2.28 -7.62 8.75
C ILE A 140 2.51 -9.12 8.56
N ARG A 141 2.58 -9.58 7.31
CA ARG A 141 3.18 -10.87 6.95
C ARG A 141 4.61 -10.63 6.48
N ASN A 142 5.53 -10.88 7.39
CA ASN A 142 6.95 -10.61 7.21
C ASN A 142 7.63 -11.68 6.34
N GLY A 143 8.61 -11.30 5.55
CA GLY A 143 9.38 -12.21 4.70
C GLY A 143 8.64 -12.64 3.42
N PHE A 144 9.21 -13.57 2.68
CA PHE A 144 8.59 -14.15 1.48
C PHE A 144 7.87 -15.44 1.86
N GLN A 145 6.56 -15.41 1.91
CA GLN A 145 5.72 -16.48 2.44
C GLN A 145 5.44 -17.62 1.45
N ALA A 146 5.99 -17.56 0.24
CA ALA A 146 5.78 -18.56 -0.79
C ALA A 146 6.82 -19.69 -0.77
N ASP A 147 6.42 -20.82 -1.31
CA ASP A 147 7.34 -21.86 -1.76
C ASP A 147 7.71 -21.63 -3.24
N ASN A 148 8.90 -22.00 -3.64
CA ASN A 148 9.26 -21.96 -5.06
C ASN A 148 8.58 -23.11 -5.84
N SER A 149 8.74 -23.11 -7.17
CA SER A 149 8.19 -24.14 -8.06
C SER A 149 8.63 -25.59 -7.74
N LYS A 150 9.61 -25.77 -6.84
CA LYS A 150 10.10 -27.07 -6.37
C LYS A 150 9.66 -27.37 -4.92
N GLY A 151 8.70 -26.63 -4.38
CA GLY A 151 8.21 -26.79 -3.01
C GLY A 151 9.23 -26.38 -1.94
N LYS A 152 10.23 -25.56 -2.28
CA LYS A 152 11.23 -25.09 -1.31
C LYS A 152 10.78 -23.76 -0.71
N ASP A 153 10.67 -23.73 0.62
CA ASP A 153 10.35 -22.54 1.40
C ASP A 153 11.31 -21.39 1.10
N GLN A 154 10.76 -20.23 0.72
CA GLN A 154 11.51 -19.03 0.39
C GLN A 154 11.76 -18.15 1.63
N TYR A 155 10.99 -18.29 2.70
CA TYR A 155 11.08 -17.46 3.89
C TYR A 155 12.50 -17.37 4.46
N PRO A 156 13.23 -18.46 4.72
CA PRO A 156 14.56 -18.39 5.30
C PRO A 156 15.64 -17.87 4.34
N LEU A 157 15.35 -17.75 3.04
CA LEU A 157 16.37 -17.42 2.03
C LEU A 157 16.66 -15.92 1.98
N TYR A 158 15.65 -15.09 2.18
CA TYR A 158 15.72 -13.64 2.10
C TYR A 158 15.83 -13.01 3.50
N ALA A 159 16.25 -11.75 3.57
CA ALA A 159 16.16 -10.98 4.78
C ALA A 159 14.69 -10.67 5.12
N ARG A 160 14.38 -10.53 6.39
CA ARG A 160 13.06 -10.21 6.92
C ARG A 160 13.19 -8.99 7.83
N ALA A 161 12.19 -8.11 7.80
CA ALA A 161 12.17 -6.94 8.67
C ALA A 161 12.24 -7.36 10.15
N LYS A 162 12.96 -6.57 10.96
CA LYS A 162 13.09 -6.78 12.39
C LYS A 162 12.57 -5.56 13.15
N ASP A 163 13.34 -4.49 13.20
CA ASP A 163 12.93 -3.28 13.89
C ASP A 163 12.39 -2.29 12.87
N ILE A 164 11.20 -1.76 13.13
CA ILE A 164 10.52 -0.79 12.29
C ILE A 164 10.11 0.42 13.11
N VAL A 165 10.08 1.57 12.45
CA VAL A 165 9.49 2.81 12.96
C VAL A 165 8.33 3.16 12.05
N VAL A 166 7.16 3.39 12.64
CA VAL A 166 5.96 3.79 11.91
C VAL A 166 5.60 5.22 12.29
N VAL A 167 5.41 6.06 11.29
CA VAL A 167 4.94 7.44 11.42
C VAL A 167 3.53 7.50 10.87
N PHE A 168 2.60 8.00 11.69
CA PHE A 168 1.20 8.24 11.32
C PHE A 168 1.01 9.75 11.21
N SER A 169 0.60 10.25 10.06
CA SER A 169 0.35 11.66 9.83
C SER A 169 -1.14 11.95 9.76
N TYR A 170 -1.58 12.94 10.50
CA TYR A 170 -2.98 13.39 10.55
C TYR A 170 -3.23 14.57 9.60
N ASN A 171 -2.20 15.37 9.39
CA ASN A 171 -2.17 16.55 8.52
C ASN A 171 -0.69 16.92 8.27
N GLU A 172 -0.43 18.04 7.60
CA GLU A 172 0.93 18.48 7.28
C GLU A 172 1.83 18.77 8.50
N LYS A 173 1.28 18.88 9.72
CA LYS A 173 2.00 19.34 10.92
C LYS A 173 2.02 18.32 12.05
N ASP A 174 0.99 17.50 12.17
CA ASP A 174 0.79 16.62 13.31
C ASP A 174 1.05 15.16 12.92
N SER A 175 1.89 14.48 13.70
CA SER A 175 2.18 13.07 13.48
C SER A 175 2.54 12.36 14.80
N ASP A 176 2.20 11.07 14.87
CA ASP A 176 2.66 10.16 15.91
C ASP A 176 3.71 9.19 15.36
N THR A 177 4.61 8.77 16.23
CA THR A 177 5.67 7.82 15.85
C THR A 177 5.70 6.67 16.83
N MET A 178 5.68 5.44 16.31
CA MET A 178 5.76 4.20 17.08
C MET A 178 6.90 3.32 16.61
N GLN A 179 7.45 2.53 17.52
CA GLN A 179 8.51 1.56 17.22
C GLN A 179 8.02 0.15 17.53
N PHE A 180 8.29 -0.78 16.63
CA PHE A 180 7.92 -2.16 16.78
C PHE A 180 9.10 -3.09 16.42
N THR A 181 9.16 -4.23 17.10
CA THR A 181 10.08 -5.32 16.72
C THR A 181 9.23 -6.49 16.22
N LEU A 182 9.41 -6.84 14.95
CA LEU A 182 8.76 -8.00 14.33
C LEU A 182 9.48 -9.28 14.76
N SER A 183 8.75 -10.37 14.93
CA SER A 183 9.33 -11.67 15.20
C SER A 183 9.91 -12.32 13.93
N ASP A 184 10.92 -13.17 14.09
CA ASP A 184 11.45 -14.05 13.03
C ASP A 184 10.72 -15.39 13.06
N ASP A 185 9.41 -15.34 12.86
CA ASP A 185 8.54 -16.51 12.89
C ASP A 185 8.11 -16.90 11.47
N SER A 186 8.36 -18.16 11.12
CA SER A 186 7.99 -18.76 9.84
C SER A 186 6.57 -19.36 9.83
N SER A 187 5.74 -19.09 10.83
CA SER A 187 4.35 -19.59 10.91
C SER A 187 3.48 -19.14 9.73
N ARG A 188 3.91 -18.09 9.02
CA ARG A 188 3.15 -17.44 7.94
C ARG A 188 1.89 -16.72 8.44
N ASP A 189 1.76 -16.53 9.74
CA ASP A 189 0.66 -15.81 10.35
C ASP A 189 0.89 -14.29 10.31
N TRP A 190 -0.18 -13.54 10.54
CA TRP A 190 -0.12 -12.12 10.72
C TRP A 190 0.56 -11.75 12.05
N GLN A 191 1.54 -10.86 11.99
CA GLN A 191 2.02 -10.15 13.17
C GLN A 191 1.17 -8.90 13.35
N LYS A 192 0.35 -8.90 14.40
CA LYS A 192 -0.61 -7.82 14.70
C LYS A 192 0.05 -6.82 15.65
N LEU A 193 0.23 -5.60 15.18
CA LEU A 193 0.86 -4.51 15.92
C LEU A 193 -0.22 -3.56 16.40
N ASP A 194 -0.42 -3.46 17.70
CA ASP A 194 -1.40 -2.57 18.32
C ASP A 194 -0.92 -1.11 18.24
N THR A 195 -1.73 -0.22 17.71
CA THR A 195 -1.45 1.22 17.60
C THR A 195 -2.19 2.04 18.65
N GLY A 196 -3.05 1.40 19.46
CA GLY A 196 -3.81 2.07 20.52
C GLY A 196 -4.92 3.00 20.00
N ARG A 197 -5.46 2.76 18.81
CA ARG A 197 -6.54 3.53 18.17
C ARG A 197 -6.16 4.97 17.83
N LEU A 198 -5.58 5.18 16.69
CA LEU A 198 -5.26 6.49 16.13
C LEU A 198 -6.38 6.94 15.19
N GLU A 199 -6.99 8.10 15.45
CA GLU A 199 -8.11 8.62 14.67
C GLU A 199 -7.66 9.73 13.71
N GLY A 200 -8.25 9.82 12.51
CA GLY A 200 -7.96 10.88 11.53
C GLY A 200 -6.62 10.72 10.82
N VAL A 201 -6.10 9.49 10.71
CA VAL A 201 -4.83 9.23 10.02
C VAL A 201 -5.02 9.35 8.51
N GLY A 202 -4.20 10.16 7.84
CA GLY A 202 -4.18 10.35 6.39
C GLY A 202 -3.01 9.65 5.68
N ASP A 203 -1.86 9.51 6.38
CA ASP A 203 -0.66 8.85 5.84
C ASP A 203 -0.03 7.92 6.86
N VAL A 204 0.48 6.80 6.39
CA VAL A 204 1.29 5.87 7.18
C VAL A 204 2.62 5.63 6.49
N LEU A 205 3.72 5.88 7.19
CA LEU A 205 5.08 5.69 6.68
C LEU A 205 5.84 4.71 7.58
N ILE A 206 6.27 3.59 7.03
CA ILE A 206 7.01 2.55 7.73
C ILE A 206 8.47 2.62 7.32
N TYR A 207 9.37 2.92 8.26
CA TYR A 207 10.81 2.83 8.10
C TYR A 207 11.32 1.49 8.62
N PHE A 208 12.12 0.79 7.82
CA PHE A 208 12.74 -0.48 8.18
C PHE A 208 14.18 -0.24 8.66
N GLN A 209 14.40 -0.35 9.96
CA GLN A 209 15.66 0.02 10.62
C GLN A 209 16.66 -1.14 10.65
N SER A 210 16.17 -2.37 10.85
CA SER A 210 17.01 -3.56 10.92
C SER A 210 16.33 -4.80 10.36
N PHE A 211 17.11 -5.85 10.10
CA PHE A 211 16.64 -7.07 9.45
C PHE A 211 17.24 -8.32 10.08
N TYR A 212 16.44 -9.38 10.14
CA TYR A 212 16.93 -10.74 10.27
C TYR A 212 17.60 -11.17 8.96
N LYS A 213 18.76 -11.80 9.06
CA LYS A 213 19.56 -12.17 7.87
C LYS A 213 18.96 -13.36 7.13
N GLY A 214 18.84 -13.23 5.82
CA GLY A 214 18.52 -14.35 4.94
C GLY A 214 19.72 -15.28 4.72
N LYS A 215 19.46 -16.58 4.61
CA LYS A 215 20.52 -17.60 4.40
C LYS A 215 21.23 -17.43 3.07
N SER A 216 20.53 -17.02 2.01
CA SER A 216 21.08 -16.94 0.64
C SER A 216 21.07 -15.50 0.10
N LYS A 217 20.21 -14.63 0.60
CA LYS A 217 20.01 -13.26 0.13
C LYS A 217 19.98 -12.28 1.31
N PRO A 218 21.10 -12.13 2.06
CA PRO A 218 21.11 -11.34 3.30
C PRO A 218 20.89 -9.83 3.11
N ASN A 219 21.11 -9.32 1.90
CA ASN A 219 20.93 -7.90 1.56
C ASN A 219 19.67 -7.62 0.74
N THR A 220 18.80 -8.60 0.60
CA THR A 220 17.50 -8.47 -0.08
C THR A 220 16.43 -8.89 0.88
N ALA A 221 15.56 -7.97 1.26
CA ALA A 221 14.41 -8.25 2.11
C ALA A 221 13.15 -8.44 1.28
N CYS A 222 12.22 -9.17 1.86
CA CYS A 222 10.87 -9.35 1.34
C CYS A 222 9.86 -9.00 2.42
N LEU A 223 8.72 -8.44 1.98
CA LEU A 223 7.53 -8.20 2.78
C LEU A 223 6.34 -8.69 1.97
N SER A 224 5.62 -9.71 2.45
CA SER A 224 4.51 -10.27 1.69
C SER A 224 3.26 -9.40 1.80
N GLU A 225 2.86 -9.02 3.01
CA GLU A 225 1.60 -8.32 3.21
C GLU A 225 1.67 -7.25 4.28
N VAL A 226 0.91 -6.17 4.11
CA VAL A 226 0.62 -5.15 5.12
C VAL A 226 -0.86 -4.80 5.05
N LEU A 227 -1.54 -4.77 6.20
CA LEU A 227 -2.88 -4.20 6.33
C LEU A 227 -2.87 -3.11 7.40
N LEU A 228 -3.56 -2.02 7.13
CA LEU A 228 -3.98 -1.04 8.11
C LEU A 228 -5.37 -1.45 8.59
N VAL A 229 -5.54 -1.67 9.89
CA VAL A 229 -6.72 -2.34 10.43
C VAL A 229 -7.46 -1.44 11.40
N GLN A 230 -8.77 -1.37 11.22
CA GLN A 230 -9.71 -0.72 12.12
C GLN A 230 -10.63 -1.76 12.75
N LYS A 231 -11.00 -1.57 14.02
CA LYS A 231 -12.09 -2.32 14.65
C LYS A 231 -13.40 -1.95 13.99
N ALA A 232 -14.15 -2.95 13.53
CA ALA A 232 -15.43 -2.71 12.90
C ALA A 232 -16.38 -1.95 13.85
N PRO A 233 -17.17 -0.98 13.37
CA PRO A 233 -18.20 -0.34 14.17
C PRO A 233 -19.16 -1.38 14.75
N ALA A 234 -19.57 -1.20 16.01
CA ALA A 234 -20.38 -2.18 16.76
C ALA A 234 -21.74 -2.53 16.08
N GLU A 235 -22.21 -1.72 15.15
CA GLU A 235 -23.45 -1.94 14.40
C GLU A 235 -23.32 -2.91 13.23
N SER A 236 -22.15 -2.98 12.58
CA SER A 236 -21.92 -3.89 11.46
C SER A 236 -21.85 -5.37 11.87
N ALA A 237 -21.63 -5.65 13.15
CA ALA A 237 -21.62 -7.01 13.69
C ALA A 237 -23.03 -7.63 13.82
N LYS A 238 -24.11 -6.84 13.72
CA LYS A 238 -25.49 -7.33 13.89
C LYS A 238 -26.21 -7.68 12.60
N GLU A 239 -25.77 -7.23 11.44
CA GLU A 239 -26.44 -7.48 10.14
C GLU A 239 -25.90 -8.69 9.36
N GLY A 240 -24.98 -9.41 9.91
CA GLY A 240 -24.24 -10.43 9.20
C GLY A 240 -24.76 -11.86 9.29
N TYR A 241 -26.09 -12.13 9.47
CA TYR A 241 -26.67 -13.48 9.22
C TYR A 241 -28.21 -13.42 9.21
N ARG A 242 -28.78 -13.20 8.04
CA ARG A 242 -30.11 -13.74 7.68
C ARG A 242 -30.07 -14.30 6.27
#